data_e34919270df6939a22971a35c0e72f72
#
_entry.id   e34919270df6939a22971a35c0e72f72
#
_cell.length_a   1.000
_cell.length_b   1.000
_cell.length_c   1.000
_cell.angle_alpha   90.00
_cell.angle_beta   90.00
_cell.angle_gamma   90.00
#
_symmetry.space_group_name_H-M   'P 1'
#
loop_
_entity.id
_entity.type
_entity.pdbx_description
1 polymer ?
#
loop_
_entity_poly.entity_id
_entity_poly.type
_entity_poly.pdbx_seq_one_letter_code
_entity_poly.pdbx_strand_id
1 'polypeptide(L)'
;MKRKSYYFLFVLYILMLGFILYINGVFTGEIGSISNFAINLTFFILIGILMIISAAFFSRLNRAGDALERIAKSMSTQYEVSSANLWSQYKEKENVFEDSVLDAQFSKYQRRIKAHTTKKGTVTSACSVEEYINENLLDQIAGTHYNSVVSGTMSGLGILGTFLGLTLGMLSFTGNDIFTISDNIAPLLSGM
;
A
#
# COMPACT_ATOMS: atom_id res chain seq x y z
N MET A 1 -5.49 0.12 -10.69
CA MET A 1 -5.91 1.42 -10.08
C MET A 1 -4.99 2.52 -10.58
N LYS A 2 -5.51 3.59 -11.19
CA LYS A 2 -4.66 4.58 -11.86
C LYS A 2 -3.79 5.30 -10.82
N ARG A 3 -2.51 5.49 -11.11
CA ARG A 3 -1.51 6.23 -10.32
C ARG A 3 -2.04 7.56 -9.73
N LYS A 4 -2.99 8.20 -10.42
CA LYS A 4 -3.66 9.44 -10.00
C LYS A 4 -4.51 9.29 -8.71
N SER A 5 -5.12 8.13 -8.47
CA SER A 5 -5.97 7.90 -7.29
C SER A 5 -5.17 7.91 -5.99
N TYR A 6 -3.92 7.45 -6.03
CA TYR A 6 -3.05 7.43 -4.85
C TYR A 6 -2.57 8.83 -4.46
N TYR A 7 -2.25 9.68 -5.46
CA TYR A 7 -1.92 11.08 -5.20
C TYR A 7 -3.08 11.84 -4.59
N PHE A 8 -4.31 11.56 -5.02
CA PHE A 8 -5.51 12.17 -4.43
C PHE A 8 -5.66 11.82 -2.95
N LEU A 9 -5.48 10.55 -2.57
CA LEU A 9 -5.53 10.11 -1.16
C LEU A 9 -4.42 10.78 -0.32
N PHE A 10 -3.23 10.93 -0.89
CA PHE A 10 -2.12 11.58 -0.20
C PHE A 10 -2.38 13.07 0.03
N VAL A 11 -2.92 13.77 -0.96
CA VAL A 11 -3.33 15.18 -0.83
C VAL A 11 -4.43 15.32 0.22
N LEU A 12 -5.44 14.44 0.20
CA LEU A 12 -6.51 14.44 1.20
C LEU A 12 -5.95 14.24 2.62
N TYR A 13 -5.01 13.32 2.79
CA TYR A 13 -4.34 13.09 4.08
C TYR A 13 -3.60 14.35 4.58
N ILE A 14 -2.86 15.04 3.72
CA ILE A 14 -2.16 16.29 4.08
C ILE A 14 -3.16 17.39 4.45
N LEU A 15 -4.27 17.52 3.72
CA LEU A 15 -5.33 18.48 4.05
C LEU A 15 -5.95 18.20 5.41
N MET A 16 -6.24 16.93 5.70
CA MET A 16 -6.77 16.51 7.01
C MET A 16 -5.77 16.78 8.14
N LEU A 17 -4.47 16.52 7.93
CA LEU A 17 -3.43 16.85 8.90
C LEU A 17 -3.37 18.35 9.17
N GLY A 18 -3.38 19.17 8.11
CA GLY A 18 -3.40 20.63 8.24
C GLY A 18 -4.64 21.15 8.99
N PHE A 19 -5.80 20.56 8.72
CA PHE A 19 -7.05 20.89 9.39
C PHE A 19 -6.99 20.57 10.90
N ILE A 20 -6.45 19.41 11.28
CA ILE A 20 -6.27 19.03 12.69
C ILE A 20 -5.29 19.96 13.41
N LEU A 21 -4.18 20.31 12.77
CA LEU A 21 -3.22 21.26 13.32
C LEU A 21 -3.87 22.65 13.52
N TYR A 22 -4.74 23.05 12.60
CA TYR A 22 -5.48 24.30 12.68
C TYR A 22 -6.46 24.31 13.88
N ILE A 23 -7.30 23.28 14.00
CA ILE A 23 -8.29 23.18 15.11
C ILE A 23 -7.60 23.11 16.48
N ASN A 24 -6.46 22.43 16.57
CA ASN A 24 -5.72 22.35 17.83
C ASN A 24 -4.91 23.62 18.18
N GLY A 25 -5.08 24.71 17.42
CA GLY A 25 -4.47 25.98 17.72
C GLY A 25 -2.97 26.06 17.51
N VAL A 26 -2.38 25.12 16.75
CA VAL A 26 -0.93 25.09 16.48
C VAL A 26 -0.50 26.35 15.72
N PHE A 27 -1.34 26.82 14.79
CA PHE A 27 -1.06 28.02 13.99
C PHE A 27 -1.39 29.34 14.73
N THR A 28 -2.25 29.31 15.75
CA THR A 28 -2.62 30.47 16.55
C THR A 28 -1.74 30.62 17.80
N GLY A 29 -0.93 29.61 18.12
CA GLY A 29 -0.08 29.59 19.32
C GLY A 29 -0.82 29.27 20.60
N GLU A 30 -2.13 29.03 20.56
CA GLU A 30 -2.97 28.68 21.70
C GLU A 30 -3.37 27.19 21.62
N ILE A 31 -2.47 26.31 22.05
CA ILE A 31 -2.77 24.88 22.13
C ILE A 31 -3.68 24.64 23.34
N GLY A 32 -4.96 24.28 23.11
CA GLY A 32 -5.96 24.09 24.15
C GLY A 32 -5.57 23.00 25.15
N SER A 33 -5.60 21.74 24.74
CA SER A 33 -5.20 20.58 25.56
C SER A 33 -4.03 19.84 24.92
N ILE A 34 -2.86 19.89 25.55
CA ILE A 34 -1.64 19.19 25.08
C ILE A 34 -1.89 17.69 24.97
N SER A 35 -2.66 17.10 25.90
CA SER A 35 -2.98 15.67 25.90
C SER A 35 -3.82 15.27 24.69
N ASN A 36 -4.87 16.02 24.37
CA ASN A 36 -5.73 15.77 23.22
C ASN A 36 -4.95 15.95 21.91
N PHE A 37 -4.12 16.99 21.83
CA PHE A 37 -3.24 17.21 20.69
C PHE A 37 -2.26 16.06 20.47
N ALA A 38 -1.59 15.59 21.53
CA ALA A 38 -0.63 14.49 21.45
C ALA A 38 -1.28 13.20 20.99
N ILE A 39 -2.48 12.89 21.46
CA ILE A 39 -3.23 11.69 21.05
C ILE A 39 -3.65 11.79 19.60
N ASN A 40 -4.27 12.87 19.17
CA ASN A 40 -4.68 13.10 17.78
C ASN A 40 -3.48 12.97 16.83
N LEU A 41 -2.36 13.60 17.20
CA LEU A 41 -1.12 13.53 16.40
C LEU A 41 -0.58 12.09 16.34
N THR A 42 -0.62 11.32 17.41
CA THR A 42 -0.18 9.93 17.45
C THR A 42 -1.00 9.07 16.49
N PHE A 43 -2.34 9.18 16.52
CA PHE A 43 -3.21 8.45 15.60
C PHE A 43 -2.93 8.84 14.15
N PHE A 44 -2.73 10.13 13.87
CA PHE A 44 -2.38 10.59 12.53
C PHE A 44 -1.05 10.02 12.04
N ILE A 45 -0.03 10.00 12.88
CA ILE A 45 1.27 9.40 12.54
C ILE A 45 1.10 7.91 12.23
N LEU A 46 0.34 7.16 13.05
CA LEU A 46 0.08 5.74 12.80
C LEU A 46 -0.61 5.51 11.44
N ILE A 47 -1.66 6.27 11.14
CA ILE A 47 -2.35 6.21 9.85
C ILE A 47 -1.40 6.55 8.70
N GLY A 48 -0.55 7.57 8.88
CA GLY A 48 0.46 7.97 7.89
C GLY A 48 1.47 6.86 7.60
N ILE A 49 1.97 6.18 8.62
CA ILE A 49 2.88 5.04 8.47
C ILE A 49 2.21 3.92 7.68
N LEU A 50 0.99 3.53 8.03
CA LEU A 50 0.23 2.50 7.32
C LEU A 50 0.00 2.88 5.85
N MET A 51 -0.30 4.14 5.57
CA MET A 51 -0.47 4.66 4.22
C MET A 51 0.83 4.63 3.40
N ILE A 52 1.97 4.97 4.01
CA ILE A 52 3.29 4.91 3.33
C ILE A 52 3.65 3.47 2.97
N ILE A 53 3.41 2.51 3.86
CA ILE A 53 3.65 1.08 3.59
C ILE A 53 2.75 0.60 2.44
N SER A 54 1.46 0.95 2.45
CA SER A 54 0.54 0.64 1.34
C SER A 54 1.00 1.27 0.02
N ALA A 55 1.52 2.50 0.05
CA ALA A 55 2.09 3.16 -1.12
C ALA A 55 3.31 2.42 -1.69
N ALA A 56 4.16 1.87 -0.82
CA ALA A 56 5.31 1.08 -1.26
C ALA A 56 4.88 -0.20 -1.99
N PHE A 57 3.90 -0.93 -1.47
CA PHE A 57 3.33 -2.11 -2.15
C PHE A 57 2.72 -1.74 -3.50
N PHE A 58 1.92 -0.67 -3.55
CA PHE A 58 1.32 -0.21 -4.80
C PHE A 58 2.38 0.20 -5.85
N SER A 59 3.44 0.87 -5.42
CA SER A 59 4.55 1.24 -6.30
C SER A 59 5.28 0.01 -6.86
N ARG A 60 5.47 -1.04 -6.03
CA ARG A 60 6.06 -2.32 -6.48
C ARG A 60 5.16 -3.01 -7.50
N LEU A 61 3.85 -3.09 -7.22
CA LEU A 61 2.89 -3.69 -8.15
C LEU A 61 2.87 -2.97 -9.50
N ASN A 62 2.85 -1.64 -9.51
CA ASN A 62 2.89 -0.88 -10.76
C ASN A 62 4.17 -1.15 -11.56
N ARG A 63 5.33 -1.21 -10.91
CA ARG A 63 6.59 -1.53 -11.60
C ARG A 63 6.57 -2.93 -12.20
N ALA A 64 6.08 -3.92 -11.45
CA ALA A 64 5.95 -5.28 -11.96
C ALA A 64 4.95 -5.35 -13.12
N GLY A 65 3.81 -4.65 -13.03
CA GLY A 65 2.83 -4.55 -14.11
C GLY A 65 3.39 -3.90 -15.37
N ASP A 66 4.08 -2.75 -15.21
CA ASP A 66 4.74 -2.05 -16.34
C ASP A 66 5.82 -2.93 -16.98
N ALA A 67 6.56 -3.71 -16.19
CA ALA A 67 7.58 -4.64 -16.69
C ALA A 67 6.95 -5.78 -17.50
N LEU A 68 5.88 -6.39 -16.99
CA LEU A 68 5.14 -7.45 -17.69
C LEU A 68 4.55 -6.93 -19.00
N GLU A 69 3.88 -5.78 -18.99
CA GLU A 69 3.29 -5.18 -20.19
C GLU A 69 4.37 -4.87 -21.24
N ARG A 70 5.50 -4.29 -20.84
CA ARG A 70 6.62 -3.98 -21.71
C ARG A 70 7.17 -5.23 -22.40
N ILE A 71 7.40 -6.31 -21.66
CA ILE A 71 7.92 -7.56 -22.21
C ILE A 71 6.88 -8.24 -23.09
N ALA A 72 5.61 -8.32 -22.67
CA ALA A 72 4.53 -8.89 -23.47
C ALA A 72 4.40 -8.17 -24.82
N LYS A 73 4.43 -6.84 -24.82
CA LYS A 73 4.39 -6.03 -26.05
C LYS A 73 5.62 -6.24 -26.92
N SER A 74 6.82 -6.31 -26.33
CA SER A 74 8.05 -6.59 -27.06
C SER A 74 8.02 -7.97 -27.73
N MET A 75 7.56 -9.00 -27.01
CA MET A 75 7.43 -10.36 -27.55
C MET A 75 6.39 -10.43 -28.65
N SER A 76 5.22 -9.79 -28.49
CA SER A 76 4.19 -9.74 -29.53
C SER A 76 4.70 -9.09 -30.80
N THR A 77 5.33 -7.93 -30.69
CA THR A 77 5.90 -7.23 -31.85
C THR A 77 6.99 -8.05 -32.56
N GLN A 78 7.86 -8.72 -31.81
CA GLN A 78 8.91 -9.57 -32.40
C GLN A 78 8.33 -10.79 -33.10
N TYR A 79 7.27 -11.39 -32.53
CA TYR A 79 6.58 -12.54 -33.14
C TYR A 79 5.87 -12.15 -34.43
N GLU A 80 5.21 -11.01 -34.47
CA GLU A 80 4.54 -10.49 -35.67
C GLU A 80 5.53 -10.23 -36.84
N VAL A 81 6.74 -9.75 -36.54
CA VAL A 81 7.74 -9.42 -37.55
C VAL A 81 8.47 -10.65 -38.10
N SER A 82 8.83 -11.62 -37.25
CA SER A 82 9.74 -12.70 -37.65
C SER A 82 9.14 -14.09 -37.56
N SER A 83 7.97 -14.30 -36.91
CA SER A 83 7.38 -15.62 -36.60
C SER A 83 8.39 -16.62 -36.03
N ALA A 84 9.52 -16.13 -35.50
CA ALA A 84 10.64 -16.93 -35.05
C ALA A 84 10.39 -17.50 -33.65
N ASN A 85 11.11 -18.59 -33.35
CA ASN A 85 11.11 -19.13 -31.98
C ASN A 85 11.81 -18.15 -31.02
N LEU A 86 11.01 -17.33 -30.33
CA LEU A 86 11.50 -16.34 -29.37
C LEU A 86 12.21 -16.96 -28.18
N TRP A 87 11.92 -18.22 -27.85
CA TRP A 87 12.56 -18.92 -26.74
C TRP A 87 14.09 -18.90 -26.83
N SER A 88 14.65 -19.04 -28.02
CA SER A 88 16.11 -19.00 -28.22
C SER A 88 16.77 -17.70 -27.73
N GLN A 89 16.03 -16.59 -27.71
CA GLN A 89 16.50 -15.28 -27.27
C GLN A 89 16.37 -15.08 -25.75
N TYR A 90 15.36 -15.73 -25.13
CA TYR A 90 15.04 -15.55 -23.73
C TYR A 90 15.55 -16.67 -22.83
N LYS A 91 15.95 -17.83 -23.37
CA LYS A 91 16.37 -19.02 -22.61
C LYS A 91 17.59 -18.82 -21.69
N GLU A 92 18.48 -17.89 -22.03
CA GLU A 92 19.71 -17.59 -21.31
C GLU A 92 19.81 -16.12 -20.87
N LYS A 93 18.75 -15.33 -21.15
CA LYS A 93 18.76 -13.91 -20.83
C LYS A 93 18.48 -13.75 -19.34
N GLU A 94 19.41 -13.11 -18.63
CA GLU A 94 19.23 -12.64 -17.26
C GLU A 94 18.49 -11.30 -17.26
N ASN A 95 17.75 -10.99 -16.19
CA ASN A 95 17.06 -9.72 -16.00
C ASN A 95 16.13 -9.35 -17.17
N VAL A 96 15.24 -10.25 -17.55
CA VAL A 96 14.29 -10.07 -18.65
C VAL A 96 13.30 -8.97 -18.36
N PHE A 97 12.79 -8.92 -17.11
CA PHE A 97 11.76 -7.99 -16.68
C PHE A 97 12.33 -6.71 -16.02
N GLU A 98 13.61 -6.69 -15.69
CA GLU A 98 14.25 -5.62 -14.90
C GLU A 98 13.55 -5.41 -13.55
N ASP A 99 12.92 -6.47 -13.03
CA ASP A 99 12.30 -6.55 -11.72
C ASP A 99 12.78 -7.82 -11.00
N SER A 100 13.36 -7.65 -9.82
CA SER A 100 14.04 -8.73 -9.10
C SER A 100 13.14 -9.92 -8.76
N VAL A 101 11.85 -9.67 -8.50
CA VAL A 101 10.90 -10.72 -8.14
C VAL A 101 10.48 -11.51 -9.38
N LEU A 102 10.13 -10.80 -10.46
CA LEU A 102 9.75 -11.41 -11.73
C LEU A 102 10.93 -12.18 -12.35
N ASP A 103 12.14 -11.59 -12.34
CA ASP A 103 13.34 -12.22 -12.87
C ASP A 103 13.74 -13.47 -12.09
N ALA A 104 13.58 -13.46 -10.77
CA ALA A 104 13.81 -14.64 -9.94
C ALA A 104 12.86 -15.80 -10.27
N GLN A 105 11.57 -15.51 -10.50
CA GLN A 105 10.59 -16.54 -10.87
C GLN A 105 10.81 -17.02 -12.32
N PHE A 106 11.12 -16.12 -13.23
CA PHE A 106 11.45 -16.48 -14.60
C PHE A 106 12.73 -17.34 -14.70
N SER A 107 13.73 -17.07 -13.88
CA SER A 107 14.93 -17.90 -13.78
C SER A 107 14.62 -19.32 -13.31
N LYS A 108 13.65 -19.51 -12.39
CA LYS A 108 13.18 -20.84 -11.98
C LYS A 108 12.53 -21.56 -13.16
N TYR A 109 11.70 -20.87 -13.93
CA TYR A 109 11.08 -21.40 -15.14
C TYR A 109 12.14 -21.82 -16.17
N GLN A 110 13.14 -20.96 -16.45
CA GLN A 110 14.25 -21.28 -17.37
C GLN A 110 15.03 -22.53 -16.92
N ARG A 111 15.34 -22.63 -15.62
CA ARG A 111 16.04 -23.81 -15.04
C ARG A 111 15.21 -25.08 -15.21
N ARG A 112 13.90 -25.01 -15.01
CA ARG A 112 13.01 -26.17 -15.18
C ARG A 112 12.98 -26.63 -16.63
N ILE A 113 12.81 -25.72 -17.60
CA ILE A 113 12.85 -26.09 -19.02
C ILE A 113 14.21 -26.68 -19.38
N LYS A 114 15.31 -26.09 -18.91
CA LYS A 114 16.67 -26.59 -19.17
C LYS A 114 16.85 -28.02 -18.62
N ALA A 115 16.35 -28.32 -17.43
CA ALA A 115 16.41 -29.64 -16.82
C ALA A 115 15.60 -30.70 -17.58
N HIS A 116 14.52 -30.29 -18.26
CA HIS A 116 13.65 -31.17 -19.05
C HIS A 116 13.94 -31.13 -20.55
N THR A 117 15.02 -30.47 -20.97
CA THR A 117 15.45 -30.44 -22.37
C THR A 117 16.46 -31.52 -22.62
N THR A 118 16.17 -32.39 -23.59
CA THR A 118 17.08 -33.48 -24.00
C THR A 118 18.29 -32.91 -24.73
N LYS A 119 19.36 -33.73 -24.89
CA LYS A 119 20.55 -33.37 -25.68
C LYS A 119 20.22 -33.00 -27.14
N LYS A 120 19.08 -33.46 -27.66
CA LYS A 120 18.56 -33.12 -29.00
C LYS A 120 17.75 -31.81 -29.05
N GLY A 121 17.64 -31.09 -27.91
CA GLY A 121 16.89 -29.81 -27.83
C GLY A 121 15.37 -29.96 -27.73
N THR A 122 14.87 -31.20 -27.56
CA THR A 122 13.42 -31.44 -27.36
C THR A 122 13.05 -31.31 -25.90
N VAL A 123 12.03 -30.54 -25.59
CA VAL A 123 11.47 -30.41 -24.21
C VAL A 123 10.57 -31.61 -23.94
N THR A 124 10.90 -32.42 -22.94
CA THR A 124 10.18 -33.65 -22.59
C THR A 124 9.00 -33.42 -21.68
N SER A 125 8.93 -32.30 -20.99
CA SER A 125 7.80 -31.93 -20.12
C SER A 125 7.40 -30.50 -20.40
N ALA A 126 6.15 -30.31 -20.82
CA ALA A 126 5.57 -28.98 -20.99
C ALA A 126 5.44 -28.29 -19.61
N CYS A 127 5.90 -27.05 -19.55
CA CYS A 127 5.87 -26.22 -18.35
C CYS A 127 5.40 -24.85 -18.81
N SER A 128 4.34 -24.33 -18.18
CA SER A 128 3.84 -22.99 -18.47
C SER A 128 4.57 -21.95 -17.62
N VAL A 129 4.81 -20.77 -18.17
CA VAL A 129 5.33 -19.63 -17.41
C VAL A 129 4.34 -19.19 -16.33
N GLU A 130 3.04 -19.45 -16.51
CA GLU A 130 1.98 -19.18 -15.53
C GLU A 130 2.14 -19.95 -14.21
N GLU A 131 2.86 -21.07 -14.22
CA GLU A 131 3.18 -21.80 -12.97
C GLU A 131 4.09 -20.97 -12.05
N TYR A 132 4.85 -20.03 -12.60
CA TYR A 132 5.84 -19.20 -11.89
C TYR A 132 5.44 -17.74 -11.78
N ILE A 133 4.84 -17.18 -12.83
CA ILE A 133 4.36 -15.81 -12.88
C ILE A 133 2.85 -15.85 -13.05
N ASN A 134 2.15 -15.80 -11.92
CA ASN A 134 0.71 -15.95 -11.83
C ASN A 134 0.10 -14.87 -10.94
N GLU A 135 -1.22 -14.90 -10.81
CA GLU A 135 -1.98 -13.96 -9.99
C GLU A 135 -1.54 -13.98 -8.52
N ASN A 136 -1.25 -15.16 -7.95
CA ASN A 136 -0.77 -15.27 -6.58
C ASN A 136 0.55 -14.54 -6.35
N LEU A 137 1.47 -14.55 -7.33
CA LEU A 137 2.70 -13.79 -7.26
C LEU A 137 2.42 -12.29 -7.28
N LEU A 138 1.52 -11.85 -8.15
CA LEU A 138 1.12 -10.44 -8.22
C LEU A 138 0.44 -9.98 -6.93
N ASP A 139 -0.39 -10.82 -6.33
CA ASP A 139 -1.00 -10.58 -5.04
C ASP A 139 0.01 -10.44 -3.91
N GLN A 140 1.07 -11.26 -3.92
CA GLN A 140 2.17 -11.12 -2.97
C GLN A 140 2.93 -9.79 -3.17
N ILE A 141 3.21 -9.41 -4.42
CA ILE A 141 3.87 -8.13 -4.75
C ILE A 141 2.97 -6.95 -4.34
N ALA A 142 1.67 -7.06 -4.56
CA ALA A 142 0.68 -6.06 -4.20
C ALA A 142 0.47 -5.94 -2.69
N GLY A 143 0.88 -6.93 -1.91
CA GLY A 143 0.60 -7.00 -0.48
C GLY A 143 -0.90 -7.04 -0.18
N THR A 144 -1.68 -7.82 -0.95
CA THR A 144 -3.15 -7.87 -0.83
C THR A 144 -3.57 -8.27 0.58
N HIS A 145 -2.87 -9.20 1.20
CA HIS A 145 -3.12 -9.58 2.60
C HIS A 145 -2.90 -8.39 3.55
N TYR A 146 -1.80 -7.66 3.41
CA TYR A 146 -1.53 -6.47 4.21
C TYR A 146 -2.62 -5.40 4.01
N ASN A 147 -2.99 -5.10 2.77
CA ASN A 147 -3.98 -4.09 2.46
C ASN A 147 -5.38 -4.44 3.00
N SER A 148 -5.76 -5.71 3.02
CA SER A 148 -7.02 -6.16 3.61
C SER A 148 -7.05 -5.98 5.14
N VAL A 149 -5.96 -6.31 5.82
CA VAL A 149 -5.82 -6.13 7.28
C VAL A 149 -5.78 -4.65 7.65
N VAL A 150 -5.04 -3.84 6.90
CA VAL A 150 -4.91 -2.38 7.15
C VAL A 150 -6.24 -1.66 7.08
N SER A 151 -7.13 -2.05 6.18
CA SER A 151 -8.48 -1.45 6.09
C SER A 151 -9.27 -1.62 7.40
N GLY A 152 -9.28 -2.83 7.96
CA GLY A 152 -9.91 -3.10 9.25
C GLY A 152 -9.20 -2.40 10.42
N THR A 153 -7.87 -2.37 10.39
CA THR A 153 -7.06 -1.69 11.42
C THR A 153 -7.33 -0.19 11.43
N MET A 154 -7.41 0.46 10.27
CA MET A 154 -7.74 1.89 10.17
C MET A 154 -9.11 2.21 10.74
N SER A 155 -10.13 1.37 10.45
CA SER A 155 -11.47 1.51 11.05
C SER A 155 -11.42 1.36 12.56
N GLY A 156 -10.70 0.35 13.06
CA GLY A 156 -10.53 0.13 14.50
C GLY A 156 -9.80 1.29 15.20
N LEU A 157 -8.76 1.84 14.58
CA LEU A 157 -8.05 3.02 15.09
C LEU A 157 -8.95 4.25 15.13
N GLY A 158 -9.82 4.45 14.14
CA GLY A 158 -10.81 5.53 14.15
C GLY A 158 -11.76 5.43 15.32
N ILE A 159 -12.33 4.24 15.56
CA ILE A 159 -13.23 3.99 16.70
C ILE A 159 -12.47 4.19 18.03
N LEU A 160 -11.28 3.64 18.17
CA LEU A 160 -10.47 3.79 19.37
C LEU A 160 -10.13 5.26 19.65
N GLY A 161 -9.79 6.03 18.58
CA GLY A 161 -9.50 7.45 18.70
C GLY A 161 -10.70 8.26 19.23
N THR A 162 -11.91 7.98 18.74
CA THR A 162 -13.12 8.64 19.21
C THR A 162 -13.42 8.29 20.68
N PHE A 163 -13.26 7.02 21.06
CA PHE A 163 -13.44 6.62 22.47
C PHE A 163 -12.43 7.28 23.42
N LEU A 164 -11.15 7.34 23.02
CA LEU A 164 -10.12 8.01 23.81
C LEU A 164 -10.40 9.52 23.93
N GLY A 165 -10.79 10.16 22.82
CA GLY A 165 -11.15 11.57 22.82
C GLY A 165 -12.32 11.87 23.77
N LEU A 166 -13.39 11.06 23.71
CA LEU A 166 -14.52 11.18 24.64
C LEU A 166 -14.10 10.96 26.08
N THR A 167 -13.33 9.90 26.35
CA THR A 167 -12.88 9.58 27.72
C THR A 167 -12.09 10.73 28.33
N LEU A 168 -11.16 11.31 27.57
CA LEU A 168 -10.36 12.43 28.05
C LEU A 168 -11.18 13.72 28.19
N GLY A 169 -12.12 13.96 27.27
CA GLY A 169 -13.07 15.05 27.40
C GLY A 169 -13.90 14.91 28.67
N MET A 170 -14.33 13.68 29.03
CA MET A 170 -15.09 13.42 30.26
C MET A 170 -14.24 13.52 31.54
N LEU A 171 -12.94 13.23 31.49
CA LEU A 171 -12.05 13.38 32.64
C LEU A 171 -11.93 14.84 33.14
N SER A 172 -12.11 15.79 32.22
CA SER A 172 -12.16 17.22 32.57
C SER A 172 -13.50 17.67 33.15
N PHE A 173 -14.50 16.77 33.19
CA PHE A 173 -15.85 17.06 33.65
C PHE A 173 -15.94 16.98 35.20
N THR A 174 -15.62 18.07 35.85
CA THR A 174 -15.65 18.19 37.32
C THR A 174 -16.89 18.99 37.83
N GLY A 175 -18.06 18.71 37.24
CA GLY A 175 -19.23 19.55 37.52
C GLY A 175 -20.13 19.06 38.66
N ASN A 176 -20.21 19.84 39.74
CA ASN A 176 -21.28 19.76 40.72
C ASN A 176 -22.37 20.84 40.51
N ASP A 177 -22.23 21.70 39.49
CA ASP A 177 -23.14 22.82 39.22
C ASP A 177 -23.44 22.97 37.75
N ILE A 178 -24.67 23.44 37.42
CA ILE A 178 -25.18 23.60 36.04
C ILE A 178 -24.30 24.55 35.21
N PHE A 179 -23.69 25.57 35.80
CA PHE A 179 -22.82 26.51 35.15
C PHE A 179 -21.48 25.86 34.72
N THR A 180 -20.93 24.99 35.55
CA THR A 180 -19.71 24.22 35.22
C THR A 180 -19.96 23.17 34.14
N ILE A 181 -21.17 22.66 34.00
CA ILE A 181 -21.57 21.76 32.90
C ILE A 181 -21.49 22.48 31.55
N SER A 182 -22.00 23.72 31.46
CA SER A 182 -21.96 24.49 30.23
C SER A 182 -20.53 24.76 29.74
N ASP A 183 -19.61 25.10 30.64
CA ASP A 183 -18.21 25.40 30.31
C ASP A 183 -17.41 24.15 29.92
N ASN A 184 -17.85 22.97 30.38
CA ASN A 184 -17.19 21.70 30.05
C ASN A 184 -17.71 21.02 28.75
N ILE A 185 -18.79 21.51 28.14
CA ILE A 185 -19.33 20.99 26.88
C ILE A 185 -18.35 21.25 25.72
N ALA A 186 -17.71 22.40 25.68
CA ALA A 186 -16.76 22.76 24.62
C ALA A 186 -15.53 21.81 24.56
N PRO A 187 -14.89 21.44 25.69
CA PRO A 187 -13.84 20.41 25.68
C PRO A 187 -14.32 19.02 25.25
N LEU A 188 -15.57 18.64 25.61
CA LEU A 188 -16.17 17.37 25.15
C LEU A 188 -16.35 17.32 23.65
N LEU A 189 -16.87 18.39 23.05
CA LEU A 189 -17.04 18.48 21.59
C LEU A 189 -15.71 18.53 20.84
N SER A 190 -14.67 19.09 21.46
CA SER A 190 -13.33 19.11 20.84
C SER A 190 -12.61 17.76 20.87
N GLY A 191 -13.07 16.82 21.72
CA GLY A 191 -12.55 15.45 21.83
C GLY A 191 -13.21 14.45 20.87
N MET A 192 -14.31 14.84 20.20
CA MET A 192 -14.95 14.05 19.14
C MET A 192 -14.38 14.35 17.77
#